data_696b23747c6d385134e05dfd613b2c7e
#
_entry.id   696b23747c6d385134e05dfd613b2c7e
#
_cell.length_a   1.000
_cell.length_b   1.000
_cell.length_c   1.000
_cell.angle_alpha   90.00
_cell.angle_beta   90.00
_cell.angle_gamma   90.00
#
_symmetry.space_group_name_H-M   'P 1'
#
loop_
_entity.id
_entity.type
_entity.pdbx_description
1 polymer ?
#
loop_
_entity_poly.entity_id
_entity_poly.type
_entity_poly.pdbx_seq_one_letter_code
_entity_poly.pdbx_strand_id
1 'polypeptide(L)'
;MIGLQNGIIPGSILKNETYALFFKHRSFLYSLEVFMNFVFFLNSFLLGIGLAMDACAVSMANGLNETNMKLSKHILIAVTFGVFQAIMPLIGYFIGHAFIEYIEKFIPWIALILLGFLGGKTIFECIKNRNEEEEVTNKPLTIKMLMIQAIATSIDALSVGLTISEYTIPMAIVAAIIIASVTIIICLVAVVIGKKFGTKLGSKAELLGGIILIAIGLEIFITGMIK
;
A
#
# COMPACT_ATOMS: atom_id res chain seq x y z
N MET A 1 -44.56 -40.49 -55.16
CA MET A 1 -44.55 -39.00 -55.20
C MET A 1 -44.59 -38.51 -53.77
N ILE A 2 -43.42 -38.19 -53.24
CA ILE A 2 -43.24 -37.66 -51.88
C ILE A 2 -42.92 -36.16 -52.05
N GLY A 3 -43.89 -35.30 -51.71
CA GLY A 3 -43.75 -33.84 -51.77
C GLY A 3 -42.85 -33.34 -50.63
N LEU A 4 -41.72 -32.81 -50.95
CA LEU A 4 -40.88 -31.99 -50.07
C LEU A 4 -41.57 -30.65 -49.86
N GLN A 5 -42.25 -30.48 -48.73
CA GLN A 5 -42.68 -29.14 -48.28
C GLN A 5 -41.42 -28.37 -47.84
N ASN A 6 -40.99 -27.46 -48.67
CA ASN A 6 -40.01 -26.41 -48.32
C ASN A 6 -40.63 -25.51 -47.25
N GLY A 7 -40.33 -25.75 -45.98
CA GLY A 7 -40.63 -24.83 -44.90
C GLY A 7 -39.80 -23.56 -45.05
N ILE A 8 -40.33 -22.56 -45.73
CA ILE A 8 -39.80 -21.20 -45.75
C ILE A 8 -40.00 -20.63 -44.36
N ILE A 9 -38.94 -20.62 -43.55
CA ILE A 9 -38.94 -19.91 -42.26
C ILE A 9 -39.16 -18.43 -42.56
N PRO A 10 -40.23 -17.79 -42.04
CA PRO A 10 -40.49 -16.38 -42.32
C PRO A 10 -39.30 -15.53 -41.89
N GLY A 11 -38.75 -14.70 -42.76
CA GLY A 11 -37.60 -13.86 -42.50
C GLY A 11 -37.72 -12.93 -41.26
N SER A 12 -38.96 -12.72 -40.79
CA SER A 12 -39.26 -12.04 -39.51
C SER A 12 -38.82 -12.81 -38.27
N ILE A 13 -38.87 -14.15 -38.30
CA ILE A 13 -38.47 -15.02 -37.16
C ILE A 13 -36.97 -15.05 -37.07
N LEU A 14 -36.26 -15.21 -38.18
CA LEU A 14 -34.78 -15.15 -38.22
C LEU A 14 -34.24 -13.78 -37.76
N LYS A 15 -34.95 -12.70 -38.14
CA LYS A 15 -34.58 -11.34 -37.72
C LYS A 15 -34.74 -11.16 -36.20
N ASN A 16 -35.85 -11.67 -35.62
CA ASN A 16 -36.08 -11.59 -34.18
C ASN A 16 -35.05 -12.43 -33.36
N GLU A 17 -34.73 -13.63 -33.83
CA GLU A 17 -33.71 -14.45 -33.15
C GLU A 17 -32.31 -13.82 -33.22
N THR A 18 -31.97 -13.24 -34.37
CA THR A 18 -30.68 -12.55 -34.53
C THR A 18 -30.59 -11.32 -33.62
N TYR A 19 -31.66 -10.54 -33.51
CA TYR A 19 -31.71 -9.41 -32.57
C TYR A 19 -31.64 -9.88 -31.11
N ALA A 20 -32.34 -10.93 -30.73
CA ALA A 20 -32.33 -11.50 -29.39
C ALA A 20 -30.93 -12.02 -28.99
N LEU A 21 -30.25 -12.70 -29.92
CA LEU A 21 -28.85 -13.14 -29.72
C LEU A 21 -27.89 -11.94 -29.60
N PHE A 22 -28.08 -10.92 -30.42
CA PHE A 22 -27.27 -9.70 -30.36
C PHE A 22 -27.43 -8.95 -29.04
N PHE A 23 -28.69 -8.79 -28.55
CA PHE A 23 -28.96 -8.18 -27.24
C PHE A 23 -28.42 -9.02 -26.10
N LYS A 24 -28.55 -10.35 -26.14
CA LYS A 24 -28.05 -11.29 -25.15
C LYS A 24 -26.50 -11.23 -25.11
N HIS A 25 -25.84 -11.20 -26.27
CA HIS A 25 -24.39 -11.08 -26.36
C HIS A 25 -23.91 -9.73 -25.83
N ARG A 26 -24.57 -8.63 -26.16
CA ARG A 26 -24.25 -7.28 -25.65
C ARG A 26 -24.47 -7.18 -24.15
N SER A 27 -25.53 -7.75 -23.61
CA SER A 27 -25.80 -7.79 -22.18
C SER A 27 -24.76 -8.62 -21.44
N PHE A 28 -24.31 -9.72 -22.02
CA PHE A 28 -23.24 -10.56 -21.47
C PHE A 28 -21.91 -9.81 -21.46
N LEU A 29 -21.52 -9.14 -22.54
CA LEU A 29 -20.31 -8.33 -22.62
C LEU A 29 -20.33 -7.19 -21.59
N TYR A 30 -21.47 -6.52 -21.43
CA TYR A 30 -21.64 -5.47 -20.43
C TYR A 30 -21.50 -6.01 -18.99
N SER A 31 -22.09 -7.17 -18.69
CA SER A 31 -21.94 -7.81 -17.37
C SER A 31 -20.49 -8.24 -17.09
N LEU A 32 -19.79 -8.71 -18.12
CA LEU A 32 -18.36 -9.07 -18.02
C LEU A 32 -17.49 -7.85 -17.76
N GLU A 33 -17.75 -6.73 -18.44
CA GLU A 33 -17.04 -5.46 -18.25
C GLU A 33 -17.24 -4.91 -16.84
N VAL A 34 -18.49 -4.93 -16.34
CA VAL A 34 -18.80 -4.51 -14.96
C VAL A 34 -18.10 -5.41 -13.94
N PHE A 35 -18.08 -6.72 -14.17
CA PHE A 35 -17.38 -7.68 -13.31
C PHE A 35 -15.85 -7.44 -13.31
N MET A 36 -15.26 -7.24 -14.47
CA MET A 36 -13.82 -6.94 -14.60
C MET A 36 -13.46 -5.64 -13.87
N ASN A 37 -14.29 -4.60 -14.00
CA ASN A 37 -14.09 -3.35 -13.26
C ASN A 37 -14.19 -3.56 -11.74
N PHE A 38 -15.17 -4.33 -11.27
CA PHE A 38 -15.30 -4.65 -9.84
C PHE A 38 -14.06 -5.38 -9.30
N VAL A 39 -13.57 -6.39 -10.02
CA VAL A 39 -12.35 -7.15 -9.64
C VAL A 39 -11.14 -6.24 -9.59
N PHE A 40 -11.00 -5.32 -10.56
CA PHE A 40 -9.93 -4.34 -10.56
C PHE A 40 -9.94 -3.44 -9.31
N PHE A 41 -11.10 -2.87 -8.96
CA PHE A 41 -11.23 -2.04 -7.76
C PHE A 41 -10.95 -2.82 -6.49
N LEU A 42 -11.47 -4.04 -6.39
CA LEU A 42 -11.25 -4.91 -5.23
C LEU A 42 -9.76 -5.26 -5.07
N ASN A 43 -9.10 -5.66 -6.15
CA ASN A 43 -7.66 -5.97 -6.12
C ASN A 43 -6.84 -4.75 -5.74
N SER A 44 -7.10 -3.58 -6.33
CA SER A 44 -6.40 -2.35 -5.99
C SER A 44 -6.59 -1.94 -4.52
N PHE A 45 -7.79 -2.16 -3.98
CA PHE A 45 -8.08 -1.91 -2.56
C PHE A 45 -7.33 -2.88 -1.64
N LEU A 46 -7.36 -4.18 -1.95
CA LEU A 46 -6.64 -5.20 -1.18
C LEU A 46 -5.12 -4.99 -1.23
N LEU A 47 -4.58 -4.65 -2.41
CA LEU A 47 -3.18 -4.25 -2.54
C LEU A 47 -2.86 -3.03 -1.67
N GLY A 48 -3.74 -2.03 -1.66
CA GLY A 48 -3.61 -0.85 -0.81
C GLY A 48 -3.55 -1.19 0.67
N ILE A 49 -4.37 -2.13 1.15
CA ILE A 49 -4.32 -2.60 2.53
C ILE A 49 -3.00 -3.32 2.81
N GLY A 50 -2.59 -4.24 1.93
CA GLY A 50 -1.33 -5.00 2.11
C GLY A 50 -0.12 -4.07 2.21
N LEU A 51 0.03 -3.17 1.24
CA LEU A 51 1.13 -2.20 1.20
C LEU A 51 1.09 -1.17 2.34
N ALA A 52 -0.09 -0.87 2.89
CA ALA A 52 -0.22 0.06 4.00
C ALA A 52 0.24 -0.51 5.35
N MET A 53 0.48 -1.83 5.46
CA MET A 53 0.81 -2.46 6.74
C MET A 53 2.12 -1.94 7.33
N ASP A 54 3.17 -1.84 6.53
CA ASP A 54 4.48 -1.32 6.96
C ASP A 54 4.37 0.17 7.34
N ALA A 55 3.71 0.96 6.52
CA ALA A 55 3.44 2.36 6.80
C ALA A 55 2.57 2.55 8.05
N CYS A 56 1.60 1.67 8.30
CA CYS A 56 0.78 1.62 9.50
C CYS A 56 1.63 1.43 10.76
N ALA A 57 2.51 0.42 10.74
CA ALA A 57 3.35 0.10 11.89
C ALA A 57 4.34 1.24 12.21
N VAL A 58 4.97 1.83 11.18
CA VAL A 58 5.86 2.99 11.35
C VAL A 58 5.09 4.23 11.80
N SER A 59 3.87 4.46 11.29
CA SER A 59 3.00 5.56 11.72
C SER A 59 2.59 5.41 13.18
N MET A 60 2.31 4.18 13.63
CA MET A 60 2.03 3.87 15.03
C MET A 60 3.25 4.15 15.91
N ALA A 61 4.45 3.74 15.48
CA ALA A 61 5.71 4.01 16.18
C ALA A 61 5.97 5.52 16.32
N ASN A 62 5.71 6.31 15.27
CA ASN A 62 5.82 7.76 15.31
C ASN A 62 4.82 8.38 16.31
N GLY A 63 3.59 7.85 16.37
CA GLY A 63 2.58 8.25 17.37
C GLY A 63 2.97 7.91 18.80
N LEU A 64 3.62 6.75 19.01
CA LEU A 64 4.18 6.35 20.31
C LEU A 64 5.29 7.31 20.77
N ASN A 65 6.20 7.67 19.86
CA ASN A 65 7.38 8.49 20.16
C ASN A 65 7.05 9.97 20.38
N GLU A 66 5.97 10.49 19.78
CA GLU A 66 5.57 11.90 19.91
C GLU A 66 4.08 12.02 20.29
N THR A 67 3.79 11.82 21.57
CA THR A 67 2.42 11.80 22.09
C THR A 67 1.70 13.14 22.02
N ASN A 68 2.44 14.25 22.06
CA ASN A 68 1.90 15.64 21.96
C ASN A 68 1.88 16.17 20.53
N MET A 69 1.98 15.27 19.54
CA MET A 69 1.98 15.63 18.11
C MET A 69 0.72 16.41 17.72
N LYS A 70 0.88 17.51 16.97
CA LYS A 70 -0.22 18.30 16.42
C LYS A 70 -0.92 17.56 15.27
N LEU A 71 -2.22 17.82 15.08
CA LEU A 71 -3.01 17.20 14.00
C LEU A 71 -2.40 17.44 12.61
N SER A 72 -1.83 18.64 12.36
CA SER A 72 -1.13 18.93 11.10
C SER A 72 0.01 17.96 10.81
N LYS A 73 0.69 17.47 11.84
CA LYS A 73 1.78 16.51 11.71
C LYS A 73 1.27 15.08 11.48
N HIS A 74 0.12 14.71 12.08
CA HIS A 74 -0.57 13.44 11.73
C HIS A 74 -0.90 13.39 10.24
N ILE A 75 -1.49 14.47 9.73
CA ILE A 75 -1.85 14.61 8.32
C ILE A 75 -0.58 14.55 7.45
N LEU A 76 0.48 15.25 7.84
CA LEU A 76 1.75 15.24 7.12
C LEU A 76 2.33 13.82 7.02
N ILE A 77 2.34 13.07 8.13
CA ILE A 77 2.82 11.67 8.16
C ILE A 77 1.99 10.81 7.18
N ALA A 78 0.68 10.84 7.33
CA ALA A 78 -0.23 10.01 6.53
C ALA A 78 -0.15 10.35 5.04
N VAL A 79 -0.13 11.64 4.69
CA VAL A 79 -0.01 12.09 3.29
C VAL A 79 1.35 11.71 2.72
N THR A 80 2.44 11.86 3.49
CA THR A 80 3.76 11.47 3.02
C THR A 80 3.81 9.97 2.69
N PHE A 81 3.36 9.11 3.59
CA PHE A 81 3.31 7.66 3.32
C PHE A 81 2.40 7.35 2.12
N GLY A 82 1.21 7.93 2.04
CA GLY A 82 0.29 7.70 0.93
C GLY A 82 0.86 8.15 -0.43
N VAL A 83 1.54 9.29 -0.48
CA VAL A 83 2.20 9.79 -1.70
C VAL A 83 3.30 8.83 -2.16
N PHE A 84 4.17 8.38 -1.25
CA PHE A 84 5.21 7.41 -1.60
C PHE A 84 4.63 6.06 -2.02
N GLN A 85 3.56 5.59 -1.37
CA GLN A 85 2.85 4.37 -1.75
C GLN A 85 2.11 4.47 -3.09
N ALA A 86 1.83 5.67 -3.60
CA ALA A 86 1.32 5.87 -4.96
C ALA A 86 2.45 5.97 -6.00
N ILE A 87 3.51 6.72 -5.67
CA ILE A 87 4.60 7.00 -6.61
C ILE A 87 5.43 5.75 -6.89
N MET A 88 5.71 4.92 -5.88
CA MET A 88 6.55 3.74 -6.05
C MET A 88 5.98 2.69 -7.01
N PRO A 89 4.69 2.30 -6.93
CA PRO A 89 4.12 1.41 -7.95
C PRO A 89 4.12 2.02 -9.34
N LEU A 90 3.90 3.33 -9.48
CA LEU A 90 3.98 3.99 -10.79
C LEU A 90 5.41 3.97 -11.35
N ILE A 91 6.42 4.19 -10.51
CA ILE A 91 7.82 4.02 -10.90
C ILE A 91 8.07 2.58 -11.37
N GLY A 92 7.65 1.58 -10.59
CA GLY A 92 7.75 0.16 -10.95
C GLY A 92 7.06 -0.16 -12.27
N TYR A 93 5.86 0.39 -12.50
CA TYR A 93 5.12 0.25 -13.75
C TYR A 93 5.89 0.77 -14.97
N PHE A 94 6.55 1.95 -14.87
CA PHE A 94 7.28 2.56 -15.99
C PHE A 94 8.67 1.98 -16.21
N ILE A 95 9.34 1.47 -15.18
CA ILE A 95 10.70 0.92 -15.31
C ILE A 95 10.71 -0.44 -16.03
N GLY A 96 9.60 -1.20 -15.96
CA GLY A 96 9.46 -2.49 -16.62
C GLY A 96 10.34 -3.60 -16.05
N HIS A 97 10.12 -4.82 -16.54
CA HIS A 97 10.71 -6.05 -16.00
C HIS A 97 12.25 -6.11 -15.96
N ALA A 98 12.94 -5.40 -16.87
CA ALA A 98 14.39 -5.57 -17.02
C ALA A 98 15.24 -4.99 -15.88
N PHE A 99 14.73 -3.99 -15.16
CA PHE A 99 15.48 -3.28 -14.11
C PHE A 99 15.20 -3.80 -12.70
N ILE A 100 14.06 -4.42 -12.50
CA ILE A 100 13.58 -4.77 -11.17
C ILE A 100 14.27 -6.00 -10.59
N GLU A 101 14.65 -7.02 -11.40
CA GLU A 101 15.41 -8.17 -10.89
C GLU A 101 16.69 -7.74 -10.15
N TYR A 102 17.31 -6.63 -10.58
CA TYR A 102 18.46 -6.06 -9.88
C TYR A 102 18.09 -5.33 -8.60
N ILE A 103 16.98 -4.58 -8.60
CA ILE A 103 16.56 -3.77 -7.44
C ILE A 103 15.96 -4.68 -6.36
N GLU A 104 15.10 -5.64 -6.71
CA GLU A 104 14.47 -6.57 -5.76
C GLU A 104 15.49 -7.27 -4.87
N LYS A 105 16.64 -7.64 -5.43
CA LYS A 105 17.72 -8.29 -4.67
C LYS A 105 18.30 -7.41 -3.56
N PHE A 106 18.25 -6.09 -3.71
CA PHE A 106 18.79 -5.13 -2.73
C PHE A 106 17.73 -4.59 -1.77
N ILE A 107 16.43 -4.71 -2.11
CA ILE A 107 15.32 -4.20 -1.27
C ILE A 107 15.43 -4.67 0.19
N PRO A 108 15.61 -5.99 0.49
CA PRO A 108 15.67 -6.44 1.87
C PRO A 108 16.82 -5.82 2.66
N TRP A 109 17.97 -5.65 2.02
CA TRP A 109 19.16 -5.02 2.62
C TRP A 109 18.95 -3.53 2.91
N ILE A 110 18.35 -2.81 1.96
CA ILE A 110 18.05 -1.38 2.10
C ILE A 110 17.06 -1.16 3.25
N ALA A 111 15.99 -1.95 3.31
CA ALA A 111 14.99 -1.88 4.38
C ALA A 111 15.61 -2.17 5.75
N LEU A 112 16.39 -3.26 5.85
CA LEU A 112 17.06 -3.63 7.10
C LEU A 112 18.00 -2.53 7.59
N ILE A 113 18.83 -1.96 6.71
CA ILE A 113 19.77 -0.90 7.08
C ILE A 113 19.03 0.36 7.51
N LEU A 114 18.02 0.81 6.76
CA LEU A 114 17.31 2.05 7.06
C LEU A 114 16.45 1.93 8.34
N LEU A 115 15.64 0.89 8.46
CA LEU A 115 14.78 0.70 9.62
C LEU A 115 15.56 0.23 10.84
N GLY A 116 16.59 -0.58 10.65
CA GLY A 116 17.50 -0.99 11.72
C GLY A 116 18.29 0.19 12.30
N PHE A 117 18.81 1.08 11.44
CA PHE A 117 19.48 2.31 11.88
C PHE A 117 18.52 3.25 12.63
N LEU A 118 17.31 3.43 12.09
CA LEU A 118 16.33 4.32 12.69
C LEU A 118 15.83 3.79 14.04
N GLY A 119 15.47 2.50 14.09
CA GLY A 119 15.04 1.84 15.32
C GLY A 119 16.16 1.75 16.36
N GLY A 120 17.38 1.41 15.95
CA GLY A 120 18.56 1.37 16.81
C GLY A 120 18.90 2.75 17.39
N LYS A 121 18.80 3.81 16.58
CA LYS A 121 18.97 5.20 17.04
C LYS A 121 17.92 5.55 18.10
N THR A 122 16.64 5.25 17.85
CA THR A 122 15.55 5.52 18.79
C THR A 122 15.78 4.80 20.14
N ILE A 123 16.18 3.52 20.10
CA ILE A 123 16.46 2.73 21.32
C ILE A 123 17.68 3.31 22.05
N PHE A 124 18.77 3.61 21.34
CA PHE A 124 19.98 4.16 21.95
C PHE A 124 19.70 5.50 22.65
N GLU A 125 18.92 6.37 22.02
CA GLU A 125 18.52 7.64 22.60
C GLU A 125 17.62 7.46 23.82
N CYS A 126 16.70 6.48 23.80
CA CYS A 126 15.86 6.15 24.94
C CYS A 126 16.68 5.66 26.14
N ILE A 127 17.67 4.77 25.91
CA ILE A 127 18.54 4.23 26.98
C ILE A 127 19.47 5.34 27.54
N LYS A 128 20.04 6.16 26.68
CA LYS A 128 20.95 7.24 27.09
C LYS A 128 20.25 8.28 27.96
N ASN A 129 19.01 8.61 27.64
CA ASN A 129 18.25 9.64 28.37
C ASN A 129 17.54 9.10 29.63
N ARG A 130 17.63 7.80 29.90
CA ARG A 130 17.02 7.17 31.08
C ARG A 130 17.61 7.69 32.42
N ASN A 131 18.79 8.28 32.38
CA ASN A 131 19.47 8.83 33.57
C ASN A 131 19.23 10.32 33.79
N GLU A 132 18.55 10.99 32.86
CA GLU A 132 18.13 12.38 33.02
C GLU A 132 16.62 12.35 33.36
N GLU A 133 16.28 12.82 34.55
CA GLU A 133 14.94 12.74 35.17
C GLU A 133 13.79 13.03 34.21
N GLU A 134 12.85 12.09 34.12
CA GLU A 134 11.41 12.14 33.78
C GLU A 134 10.83 13.26 32.87
N GLU A 135 11.62 14.02 32.17
CA GLU A 135 11.05 14.74 31.02
C GLU A 135 10.88 13.74 29.89
N VAL A 136 9.62 13.37 29.65
CA VAL A 136 9.20 12.67 28.42
C VAL A 136 9.81 13.45 27.27
N THR A 137 10.99 13.02 26.81
CA THR A 137 11.66 13.65 25.69
C THR A 137 10.87 13.33 24.44
N ASN A 138 9.79 14.09 24.24
CA ASN A 138 9.06 14.15 22.98
C ASN A 138 10.01 14.66 21.90
N LYS A 139 10.86 13.77 21.37
CA LYS A 139 11.72 14.15 20.24
C LYS A 139 10.84 14.33 19.01
N PRO A 140 10.74 15.54 18.49
CA PRO A 140 9.86 15.79 17.37
C PRO A 140 10.37 15.02 16.15
N LEU A 141 9.48 14.26 15.51
CA LEU A 141 9.76 13.62 14.24
C LEU A 141 10.21 14.68 13.23
N THR A 142 11.43 14.52 12.73
CA THR A 142 12.02 15.43 11.73
C THR A 142 11.52 15.04 10.33
N ILE A 143 11.35 16.01 9.44
CA ILE A 143 10.97 15.77 8.04
C ILE A 143 11.94 14.80 7.36
N LYS A 144 13.24 14.93 7.62
CA LYS A 144 14.25 14.02 7.08
C LYS A 144 14.00 12.56 7.51
N MET A 145 13.67 12.33 8.78
CA MET A 145 13.32 10.99 9.27
C MET A 145 12.07 10.46 8.62
N LEU A 146 11.03 11.30 8.48
CA LEU A 146 9.77 10.92 7.84
C LEU A 146 10.00 10.51 6.38
N MET A 147 10.83 11.24 5.62
CA MET A 147 11.16 10.89 4.23
C MET A 147 11.90 9.56 4.14
N ILE A 148 12.87 9.30 5.02
CA ILE A 148 13.59 8.02 5.08
C ILE A 148 12.62 6.88 5.38
N GLN A 149 11.72 7.05 6.35
CA GLN A 149 10.70 6.07 6.69
C GLN A 149 9.76 5.81 5.50
N ALA A 150 9.29 6.87 4.83
CA ALA A 150 8.37 6.74 3.69
C ALA A 150 9.03 6.00 2.52
N ILE A 151 10.28 6.28 2.21
CA ILE A 151 11.03 5.54 1.19
C ILE A 151 11.17 4.07 1.61
N ALA A 152 11.62 3.80 2.84
CA ALA A 152 11.87 2.45 3.31
C ALA A 152 10.62 1.56 3.29
N THR A 153 9.46 2.11 3.69
CA THR A 153 8.18 1.38 3.74
C THR A 153 7.46 1.27 2.41
N SER A 154 7.90 2.00 1.37
CA SER A 154 7.26 1.97 0.05
C SER A 154 8.09 1.22 -0.99
N ILE A 155 9.24 0.67 -0.61
CA ILE A 155 10.11 -0.05 -1.57
C ILE A 155 9.43 -1.31 -2.11
N ASP A 156 8.65 -2.02 -1.29
CA ASP A 156 7.86 -3.18 -1.69
C ASP A 156 6.78 -2.81 -2.72
N ALA A 157 6.22 -1.60 -2.63
CA ALA A 157 5.26 -1.07 -3.58
C ALA A 157 5.84 -0.94 -5.02
N LEU A 158 7.16 -0.82 -5.14
CA LEU A 158 7.84 -0.82 -6.43
C LEU A 158 7.68 -2.17 -7.14
N SER A 159 7.77 -3.29 -6.40
CA SER A 159 7.53 -4.64 -6.93
C SER A 159 6.06 -4.83 -7.37
N VAL A 160 5.10 -4.23 -6.65
CA VAL A 160 3.69 -4.25 -7.04
C VAL A 160 3.47 -3.52 -8.37
N GLY A 161 4.25 -2.48 -8.67
CA GLY A 161 4.23 -1.79 -9.95
C GLY A 161 4.42 -2.72 -11.15
N LEU A 162 5.19 -3.82 -10.99
CA LEU A 162 5.37 -4.83 -12.04
C LEU A 162 4.14 -5.69 -12.24
N THR A 163 3.50 -6.11 -11.14
CA THR A 163 2.27 -6.92 -11.21
C THR A 163 1.15 -6.19 -11.91
N ILE A 164 1.13 -4.84 -11.83
CA ILE A 164 0.16 -4.00 -12.53
C ILE A 164 0.65 -3.52 -13.91
N SER A 165 1.80 -4.02 -14.40
CA SER A 165 2.36 -3.62 -15.71
C SER A 165 1.45 -3.95 -16.90
N GLU A 166 0.56 -4.92 -16.76
CA GLU A 166 -0.47 -5.24 -17.75
C GLU A 166 -1.64 -4.26 -17.79
N TYR A 167 -1.75 -3.39 -16.78
CA TYR A 167 -2.81 -2.38 -16.74
C TYR A 167 -2.56 -1.28 -17.76
N THR A 168 -3.63 -0.68 -18.27
CA THR A 168 -3.50 0.56 -19.03
C THR A 168 -3.04 1.70 -18.12
N ILE A 169 -2.39 2.73 -18.68
CA ILE A 169 -1.93 3.90 -17.91
C ILE A 169 -3.03 4.51 -17.03
N PRO A 170 -4.28 4.73 -17.51
CA PRO A 170 -5.35 5.22 -16.64
C PRO A 170 -5.66 4.27 -15.48
N MET A 171 -5.66 2.96 -15.71
CA MET A 171 -5.90 1.97 -14.65
C MET A 171 -4.77 1.98 -13.62
N ALA A 172 -3.52 2.06 -14.04
CA ALA A 172 -2.38 2.15 -13.13
C ALA A 172 -2.46 3.41 -12.24
N ILE A 173 -2.85 4.55 -12.81
CA ILE A 173 -3.07 5.80 -12.05
C ILE A 173 -4.21 5.64 -11.03
N VAL A 174 -5.34 5.06 -11.45
CA VAL A 174 -6.49 4.83 -10.55
C VAL A 174 -6.10 3.88 -9.42
N ALA A 175 -5.39 2.79 -9.72
CA ALA A 175 -4.87 1.87 -8.69
C ALA A 175 -3.95 2.60 -7.70
N ALA A 176 -3.02 3.42 -8.17
CA ALA A 176 -2.13 4.21 -7.33
C ALA A 176 -2.89 5.19 -6.41
N ILE A 177 -3.96 5.84 -6.91
CA ILE A 177 -4.81 6.73 -6.12
C ILE A 177 -5.57 5.94 -5.03
N ILE A 178 -6.08 4.75 -5.35
CA ILE A 178 -6.75 3.89 -4.38
C ILE A 178 -5.76 3.47 -3.28
N ILE A 179 -4.57 2.98 -3.67
CA ILE A 179 -3.50 2.59 -2.74
C ILE A 179 -3.14 3.76 -1.82
N ALA A 180 -2.91 4.96 -2.37
CA ALA A 180 -2.61 6.16 -1.59
C ALA A 180 -3.72 6.49 -0.59
N SER A 181 -4.98 6.47 -1.03
CA SER A 181 -6.14 6.80 -0.20
C SER A 181 -6.29 5.83 0.97
N VAL A 182 -6.15 4.54 0.71
CA VAL A 182 -6.19 3.48 1.74
C VAL A 182 -5.04 3.67 2.74
N THR A 183 -3.83 3.90 2.25
CA THR A 183 -2.65 4.14 3.10
C THR A 183 -2.83 5.37 3.99
N ILE A 184 -3.30 6.48 3.44
CA ILE A 184 -3.55 7.71 4.22
C ILE A 184 -4.52 7.43 5.38
N ILE A 185 -5.65 6.76 5.09
CA ILE A 185 -6.66 6.45 6.11
C ILE A 185 -6.06 5.56 7.19
N ILE A 186 -5.37 4.48 6.82
CA ILE A 186 -4.75 3.54 7.75
C ILE A 186 -3.68 4.24 8.61
N CYS A 187 -2.81 5.05 8.01
CA CYS A 187 -1.76 5.78 8.74
C CYS A 187 -2.32 6.82 9.70
N LEU A 188 -3.39 7.55 9.32
CA LEU A 188 -4.06 8.47 10.24
C LEU A 188 -4.57 7.76 11.50
N VAL A 189 -5.24 6.61 11.31
CA VAL A 189 -5.71 5.79 12.43
C VAL A 189 -4.55 5.26 13.26
N ALA A 190 -3.49 4.78 12.61
CA ALA A 190 -2.30 4.23 13.26
C ALA A 190 -1.58 5.25 14.14
N VAL A 191 -1.38 6.50 13.67
CA VAL A 191 -0.78 7.58 14.48
C VAL A 191 -1.63 7.86 15.72
N VAL A 192 -2.96 7.93 15.59
CA VAL A 192 -3.86 8.17 16.73
C VAL A 192 -3.79 7.04 17.75
N ILE A 193 -3.77 5.78 17.28
CA ILE A 193 -3.61 4.61 18.14
C ILE A 193 -2.26 4.67 18.86
N GLY A 194 -1.18 4.89 18.11
CA GLY A 194 0.17 5.02 18.66
C GLY A 194 0.25 6.10 19.75
N LYS A 195 -0.27 7.28 19.46
CA LYS A 195 -0.34 8.40 20.42
C LYS A 195 -1.09 8.02 21.71
N LYS A 196 -2.25 7.35 21.59
CA LYS A 196 -3.05 6.92 22.73
C LYS A 196 -2.31 5.88 23.60
N PHE A 197 -1.60 4.96 22.97
CA PHE A 197 -0.77 4.00 23.67
C PHE A 197 0.46 4.65 24.29
N GLY A 198 1.10 5.61 23.59
CA GLY A 198 2.25 6.36 24.06
C GLY A 198 1.98 7.11 25.36
N THR A 199 0.81 7.77 25.49
CA THR A 199 0.40 8.45 26.73
C THR A 199 0.21 7.51 27.92
N LYS A 200 -0.13 6.23 27.66
CA LYS A 200 -0.26 5.22 28.72
C LYS A 200 1.07 4.55 29.11
N LEU A 201 1.99 4.40 28.18
CA LEU A 201 3.26 3.73 28.39
C LEU A 201 4.37 4.66 28.92
N GLY A 202 4.20 5.99 28.80
CA GLY A 202 5.22 6.97 29.21
C GLY A 202 6.56 6.74 28.49
N SER A 203 7.67 6.76 29.21
CA SER A 203 9.02 6.56 28.66
C SER A 203 9.25 5.22 27.95
N LYS A 204 8.42 4.20 28.22
CA LYS A 204 8.51 2.90 27.54
C LYS A 204 7.97 2.93 26.11
N ALA A 205 7.19 3.97 25.76
CA ALA A 205 6.63 4.10 24.40
C ALA A 205 7.71 4.27 23.33
N GLU A 206 8.73 5.08 23.62
CA GLU A 206 9.86 5.33 22.71
C GLU A 206 10.67 4.06 22.44
N LEU A 207 10.94 3.29 23.50
CA LEU A 207 11.58 1.98 23.38
C LEU A 207 10.78 1.01 22.52
N LEU A 208 9.46 0.97 22.70
CA LEU A 208 8.55 0.12 21.96
C LEU A 208 8.51 0.51 20.48
N GLY A 209 8.47 1.82 20.17
CA GLY A 209 8.56 2.33 18.79
C GLY A 209 9.84 1.91 18.08
N GLY A 210 11.00 2.02 18.76
CA GLY A 210 12.29 1.56 18.22
C GLY A 210 12.34 0.05 17.95
N ILE A 211 11.78 -0.76 18.85
CA ILE A 211 11.70 -2.21 18.69
C ILE A 211 10.81 -2.58 17.48
N ILE A 212 9.67 -1.91 17.31
CA ILE A 212 8.76 -2.13 16.18
C ILE A 212 9.50 -1.86 14.86
N LEU A 213 10.23 -0.74 14.76
CA LEU A 213 10.99 -0.40 13.54
C LEU A 213 12.04 -1.46 13.19
N ILE A 214 12.78 -1.98 14.19
CA ILE A 214 13.75 -3.06 13.96
C ILE A 214 13.04 -4.36 13.55
N ALA A 215 11.93 -4.70 14.19
CA ALA A 215 11.16 -5.90 13.87
C ALA A 215 10.67 -5.88 12.43
N ILE A 216 10.14 -4.74 11.95
CA ILE A 216 9.71 -4.55 10.56
C ILE A 216 10.90 -4.69 9.60
N GLY A 217 12.04 -4.04 9.89
CA GLY A 217 13.23 -4.16 9.06
C GLY A 217 13.72 -5.60 8.94
N LEU A 218 13.67 -6.37 10.04
CA LEU A 218 14.00 -7.79 10.04
C LEU A 218 12.97 -8.65 9.28
N GLU A 219 11.68 -8.36 9.42
CA GLU A 219 10.61 -9.04 8.70
C GLU A 219 10.78 -8.91 7.18
N ILE A 220 10.98 -7.67 6.69
CA ILE A 220 11.20 -7.38 5.28
C ILE A 220 12.45 -8.11 4.78
N PHE A 221 13.53 -8.09 5.59
CA PHE A 221 14.78 -8.76 5.24
C PHE A 221 14.61 -10.29 5.14
N ILE A 222 14.01 -10.93 6.15
CA ILE A 222 13.80 -12.38 6.17
C ILE A 222 12.88 -12.80 5.03
N THR A 223 11.76 -12.11 4.83
CA THR A 223 10.78 -12.41 3.79
C THR A 223 11.39 -12.23 2.39
N GLY A 224 12.23 -11.21 2.19
CA GLY A 224 12.92 -10.98 0.93
C GLY A 224 14.07 -11.95 0.64
N MET A 225 14.65 -12.59 1.67
CA MET A 225 15.72 -13.60 1.50
C MET A 225 15.17 -15.02 1.28
N ILE A 226 13.93 -15.29 1.64
CA ILE A 226 13.29 -16.62 1.47
C ILE A 226 12.63 -16.77 0.09
N LYS A 227 12.37 -15.69 -0.63
CA LYS A 227 11.91 -15.71 -2.02
C LYS A 227 13.06 -16.01 -2.98
#